data_7db310492c68aa1553d15ad3f070093b
#
_entry.id   7db310492c68aa1553d15ad3f070093b
#
_cell.length_a   1.000
_cell.length_b   1.000
_cell.length_c   1.000
_cell.angle_alpha   90.00
_cell.angle_beta   90.00
_cell.angle_gamma   90.00
#
_symmetry.space_group_name_H-M   'P 1'
#
loop_
_entity.id
_entity.type
_entity.pdbx_description
1 polymer ?
#
loop_
_entity_poly.entity_id
_entity_poly.type
_entity_poly.pdbx_seq_one_letter_code
_entity_poly.pdbx_strand_id
1 'polypeptide(L)'
;HQDEDTLDTWFSSALWPFSTLGWPDNTEDLKYFYPTDVLVTGYDIIFFWVARMIFSGLEYMGETPFSTVLIHGLVRDELGRKMSKSLGNGVDPLEIIEQYGTDALRFSLITGNSPGNDLRFSETKVEAGRNFANKIWNATRFVLMNFDEQPDFSDIDVANFENPEKWILTRLNNVISEVTENMEKFELGIALQKIYEFMWDEFCDWYIELVKPKLYDKQNRKRKEALYVLNYTLSNAMKLLHPFMPYITEEIYQSLADSDKSIMISDWPKVNKKYDYSECATDMDIIMDSIKSIRNKRAELNVDAKMKAHIFFVSDDGHIRNTIKQGEQYFIKLANAKAVAVFADEWKIPSDAISVILPGFKIFMPFKELVNVEEEIARLEKEYEKAMSEM
;
A
#
# COMPACT_ATOMS: atom_id res chain seq x y z
N HIS A 1 -34.99 -47.56 22.34
CA HIS A 1 -35.79 -46.98 21.25
C HIS A 1 -35.04 -45.76 20.70
N GLN A 2 -34.98 -45.69 19.41
CA GLN A 2 -34.51 -44.46 18.74
C GLN A 2 -35.56 -43.38 19.00
N ASP A 3 -35.09 -42.15 19.28
CA ASP A 3 -35.95 -40.97 19.41
C ASP A 3 -36.64 -40.68 18.07
N GLU A 4 -37.88 -40.25 18.11
CA GLU A 4 -38.67 -39.90 16.92
C GLU A 4 -38.31 -38.52 16.37
N ASP A 5 -37.76 -37.65 17.24
CA ASP A 5 -37.32 -36.33 16.88
C ASP A 5 -35.91 -36.32 16.29
N THR A 6 -35.61 -35.32 15.47
CA THR A 6 -34.29 -35.04 14.93
C THR A 6 -33.57 -34.01 15.77
N LEU A 7 -32.26 -34.17 15.88
CA LEU A 7 -31.42 -33.17 16.53
C LEU A 7 -31.44 -31.83 15.74
N ASP A 8 -31.35 -30.73 16.46
CA ASP A 8 -31.20 -29.40 15.88
C ASP A 8 -29.92 -29.32 15.04
N THR A 9 -29.99 -28.63 13.93
CA THR A 9 -28.83 -28.32 13.06
C THR A 9 -27.64 -27.76 13.85
N TRP A 10 -27.91 -26.93 14.85
CA TRP A 10 -26.86 -26.35 15.69
C TRP A 10 -26.12 -27.39 16.55
N PHE A 11 -26.68 -28.55 16.77
CA PHE A 11 -25.98 -29.66 17.46
C PHE A 11 -24.80 -30.13 16.61
N SER A 12 -25.04 -30.52 15.36
CA SER A 12 -23.96 -30.98 14.47
C SER A 12 -22.97 -29.85 14.15
N SER A 13 -23.46 -28.60 13.99
CA SER A 13 -22.60 -27.45 13.82
C SER A 13 -21.65 -27.18 14.99
N ALA A 14 -22.08 -27.53 16.21
CA ALA A 14 -21.25 -27.42 17.41
C ALA A 14 -20.08 -28.43 17.44
N LEU A 15 -20.19 -29.53 16.71
CA LEU A 15 -19.13 -30.54 16.61
C LEU A 15 -18.07 -30.22 15.54
N TRP A 16 -18.29 -29.19 14.75
CA TRP A 16 -17.42 -28.78 13.61
C TRP A 16 -15.92 -28.86 13.92
N PRO A 17 -15.38 -28.27 15.02
CA PRO A 17 -13.95 -28.19 15.25
C PRO A 17 -13.22 -29.53 15.32
N PHE A 18 -13.92 -30.62 15.63
CA PHE A 18 -13.34 -31.94 15.79
C PHE A 18 -14.00 -33.02 14.92
N SER A 19 -15.29 -32.91 14.60
CA SER A 19 -15.95 -33.88 13.74
C SER A 19 -15.43 -33.91 12.32
N THR A 20 -15.02 -32.75 11.76
CA THR A 20 -14.42 -32.65 10.44
C THR A 20 -13.01 -33.24 10.37
N LEU A 21 -12.37 -33.44 11.52
CA LEU A 21 -11.03 -34.01 11.64
C LEU A 21 -11.10 -35.53 11.93
N GLY A 22 -12.30 -36.14 11.86
CA GLY A 22 -12.51 -37.57 11.94
C GLY A 22 -12.98 -38.07 13.30
N TRP A 23 -13.24 -37.19 14.28
CA TRP A 23 -13.85 -37.60 15.54
C TRP A 23 -15.18 -38.38 15.28
N PRO A 24 -15.48 -39.51 16.00
CA PRO A 24 -14.86 -39.97 17.26
C PRO A 24 -13.59 -40.81 17.11
N ASP A 25 -13.10 -41.05 15.90
CA ASP A 25 -11.87 -41.79 15.69
C ASP A 25 -10.65 -40.92 16.06
N ASN A 26 -9.59 -41.57 16.57
CA ASN A 26 -8.35 -40.87 16.94
C ASN A 26 -7.42 -40.76 15.73
N THR A 27 -7.76 -39.87 14.78
CA THR A 27 -7.04 -39.67 13.53
C THR A 27 -5.77 -38.81 13.71
N GLU A 28 -4.86 -38.88 12.75
CA GLU A 28 -3.67 -37.99 12.72
C GLU A 28 -4.05 -36.52 12.54
N ASP A 29 -5.08 -36.24 11.73
CA ASP A 29 -5.58 -34.87 11.55
C ASP A 29 -6.14 -34.29 12.84
N LEU A 30 -6.90 -35.08 13.60
CA LEU A 30 -7.43 -34.68 14.91
C LEU A 30 -6.30 -34.33 15.89
N LYS A 31 -5.26 -35.16 15.94
CA LYS A 31 -4.10 -34.94 16.83
C LYS A 31 -3.30 -33.70 16.45
N TYR A 32 -3.25 -33.40 15.16
CA TYR A 32 -2.43 -32.26 14.64
C TYR A 32 -3.17 -30.94 14.68
N PHE A 33 -4.45 -30.90 14.28
CA PHE A 33 -5.20 -29.65 14.09
C PHE A 33 -6.11 -29.27 15.27
N TYR A 34 -6.37 -30.18 16.21
CA TYR A 34 -7.18 -29.87 17.40
C TYR A 34 -6.31 -29.76 18.64
N PRO A 35 -6.46 -28.68 19.48
CA PRO A 35 -7.30 -27.50 19.26
C PRO A 35 -6.75 -26.60 18.15
N THR A 36 -7.63 -25.81 17.52
CA THR A 36 -7.22 -24.81 16.53
C THR A 36 -6.81 -23.49 17.18
N ASP A 37 -6.18 -22.58 16.41
CA ASP A 37 -5.72 -21.30 16.97
C ASP A 37 -6.81 -20.23 16.93
N VAL A 38 -7.43 -20.02 15.75
CA VAL A 38 -8.36 -18.92 15.52
C VAL A 38 -9.63 -19.39 14.85
N LEU A 39 -10.78 -19.07 15.47
CA LEU A 39 -12.08 -19.14 14.82
C LEU A 39 -12.50 -17.77 14.30
N VAL A 40 -12.90 -17.70 13.03
CA VAL A 40 -13.43 -16.46 12.42
C VAL A 40 -14.92 -16.57 12.23
N THR A 41 -15.70 -15.58 12.75
CA THR A 41 -17.16 -15.62 12.71
C THR A 41 -17.79 -14.24 12.73
N GLY A 42 -19.05 -14.14 12.27
CA GLY A 42 -19.87 -12.96 12.49
C GLY A 42 -20.36 -12.86 13.94
N TYR A 43 -20.64 -11.64 14.40
CA TYR A 43 -21.12 -11.41 15.76
C TYR A 43 -22.52 -11.99 16.02
N ASP A 44 -23.31 -12.22 14.98
CA ASP A 44 -24.72 -12.64 15.08
C ASP A 44 -24.90 -14.12 15.45
N ILE A 45 -23.85 -14.94 15.36
CA ILE A 45 -23.91 -16.36 15.69
C ILE A 45 -22.99 -16.77 16.85
N ILE A 46 -22.57 -15.83 17.69
CA ILE A 46 -21.73 -16.12 18.87
C ILE A 46 -22.42 -17.13 19.79
N PHE A 47 -23.69 -16.92 20.11
CA PHE A 47 -24.46 -17.84 21.00
C PHE A 47 -24.83 -19.16 20.33
N PHE A 48 -25.27 -19.09 19.08
CA PHE A 48 -25.77 -20.27 18.40
C PHE A 48 -24.67 -21.19 17.92
N TRP A 49 -23.48 -20.66 17.64
CA TRP A 49 -22.39 -21.44 17.09
C TRP A 49 -21.15 -21.47 18.01
N VAL A 50 -20.57 -20.32 18.34
CA VAL A 50 -19.30 -20.25 19.07
C VAL A 50 -19.43 -20.86 20.47
N ALA A 51 -20.43 -20.43 21.25
CA ALA A 51 -20.65 -20.94 22.60
C ALA A 51 -20.91 -22.44 22.58
N ARG A 52 -21.66 -22.93 21.58
CA ARG A 52 -21.97 -24.37 21.44
C ARG A 52 -20.73 -25.18 21.09
N MET A 53 -19.85 -24.69 20.23
CA MET A 53 -18.56 -25.34 19.95
C MET A 53 -17.68 -25.41 21.19
N ILE A 54 -17.65 -24.35 22.02
CA ILE A 54 -16.85 -24.34 23.25
C ILE A 54 -17.33 -25.43 24.22
N PHE A 55 -18.63 -25.46 24.56
CA PHE A 55 -19.08 -26.48 25.53
C PHE A 55 -19.07 -27.89 24.96
N SER A 56 -19.28 -28.09 23.65
CA SER A 56 -19.14 -29.40 23.01
C SER A 56 -17.69 -29.86 23.00
N GLY A 57 -16.74 -28.95 22.72
CA GLY A 57 -15.32 -29.25 22.82
C GLY A 57 -14.90 -29.67 24.23
N LEU A 58 -15.34 -28.92 25.24
CA LEU A 58 -15.07 -29.26 26.64
C LEU A 58 -15.68 -30.61 27.04
N GLU A 59 -16.91 -30.92 26.61
CA GLU A 59 -17.59 -32.18 26.95
C GLU A 59 -16.96 -33.39 26.23
N TYR A 60 -16.70 -33.30 24.92
CA TYR A 60 -16.29 -34.44 24.11
C TYR A 60 -14.77 -34.59 23.96
N MET A 61 -14.03 -33.48 24.01
CA MET A 61 -12.59 -33.47 23.80
C MET A 61 -11.79 -33.15 25.07
N GLY A 62 -12.45 -32.62 26.13
CA GLY A 62 -11.82 -32.26 27.39
C GLY A 62 -11.07 -30.93 27.40
N GLU A 63 -11.08 -30.21 26.29
CA GLU A 63 -10.40 -28.90 26.13
C GLU A 63 -11.14 -27.99 25.17
N THR A 64 -10.82 -26.66 25.21
CA THR A 64 -11.44 -25.67 24.34
C THR A 64 -10.99 -25.83 22.88
N PRO A 65 -11.90 -25.70 21.90
CA PRO A 65 -11.59 -25.98 20.51
C PRO A 65 -10.70 -24.91 19.81
N PHE A 66 -10.56 -23.74 20.38
CA PHE A 66 -9.74 -22.63 19.85
C PHE A 66 -9.37 -21.64 20.96
N SER A 67 -8.25 -20.93 20.77
CA SER A 67 -7.74 -19.96 21.73
C SER A 67 -8.26 -18.53 21.47
N THR A 68 -8.57 -18.21 20.21
CA THR A 68 -8.99 -16.88 19.78
C THR A 68 -10.26 -16.94 18.95
N VAL A 69 -11.14 -15.95 19.12
CA VAL A 69 -12.32 -15.75 18.26
C VAL A 69 -12.22 -14.38 17.60
N LEU A 70 -11.98 -14.38 16.29
CA LEU A 70 -12.00 -13.15 15.49
C LEU A 70 -13.43 -12.88 15.03
N ILE A 71 -14.02 -11.82 15.55
CA ILE A 71 -15.40 -11.44 15.25
C ILE A 71 -15.40 -10.36 14.17
N HIS A 72 -16.02 -10.65 13.03
CA HIS A 72 -16.24 -9.68 11.96
C HIS A 72 -17.68 -9.16 11.95
N GLY A 73 -17.88 -7.98 11.35
CA GLY A 73 -19.20 -7.44 11.07
C GLY A 73 -19.86 -8.10 9.85
N LEU A 74 -21.11 -7.70 9.57
CA LEU A 74 -21.86 -8.19 8.42
C LEU A 74 -21.65 -7.29 7.21
N VAL A 75 -21.67 -7.89 6.02
CA VAL A 75 -21.71 -7.15 4.77
C VAL A 75 -23.15 -6.67 4.53
N ARG A 76 -23.33 -5.37 4.36
CA ARG A 76 -24.61 -4.71 4.11
C ARG A 76 -24.63 -4.13 2.70
N ASP A 77 -25.83 -3.86 2.17
CA ASP A 77 -25.98 -3.16 0.90
C ASP A 77 -25.49 -1.69 0.99
N GLU A 78 -25.48 -1.00 -0.14
CA GLU A 78 -25.03 0.41 -0.22
C GLU A 78 -25.82 1.36 0.70
N LEU A 79 -27.08 1.03 0.99
CA LEU A 79 -27.93 1.79 1.90
C LEU A 79 -27.73 1.40 3.38
N GLY A 80 -26.84 0.43 3.65
CA GLY A 80 -26.58 -0.08 5.00
C GLY A 80 -27.61 -1.08 5.52
N ARG A 81 -28.49 -1.62 4.68
CA ARG A 81 -29.49 -2.62 5.05
C ARG A 81 -28.88 -4.01 5.05
N LYS A 82 -29.35 -4.89 5.93
CA LYS A 82 -28.95 -6.31 5.93
C LYS A 82 -29.38 -6.95 4.60
N MET A 83 -28.46 -7.63 3.93
CA MET A 83 -28.76 -8.39 2.72
C MET A 83 -29.65 -9.58 3.04
N SER A 84 -30.73 -9.78 2.28
CA SER A 84 -31.64 -10.91 2.41
C SER A 84 -32.28 -11.29 1.09
N LYS A 85 -32.62 -12.58 0.95
CA LYS A 85 -33.34 -13.09 -0.23
C LYS A 85 -34.67 -12.39 -0.44
N SER A 86 -35.39 -12.06 0.65
CA SER A 86 -36.70 -11.41 0.60
C SER A 86 -36.65 -9.96 0.11
N LEU A 87 -35.53 -9.26 0.32
CA LEU A 87 -35.34 -7.89 -0.17
C LEU A 87 -34.72 -7.85 -1.57
N GLY A 88 -34.21 -8.95 -2.08
CA GLY A 88 -33.55 -9.01 -3.39
C GLY A 88 -32.30 -8.10 -3.48
N ASN A 89 -31.72 -7.72 -2.35
CA ASN A 89 -30.57 -6.82 -2.26
C ASN A 89 -29.23 -7.56 -2.01
N GLY A 90 -29.23 -8.87 -2.21
CA GLY A 90 -28.00 -9.67 -2.16
C GLY A 90 -27.14 -9.43 -3.40
N VAL A 91 -25.83 -9.37 -3.21
CA VAL A 91 -24.84 -9.29 -4.29
C VAL A 91 -24.26 -10.69 -4.51
N ASP A 92 -24.30 -11.18 -5.74
CA ASP A 92 -23.64 -12.43 -6.08
C ASP A 92 -22.12 -12.17 -6.19
N PRO A 93 -21.29 -12.77 -5.35
CA PRO A 93 -19.84 -12.59 -5.43
C PRO A 93 -19.24 -13.12 -6.73
N LEU A 94 -19.85 -14.10 -7.40
CA LEU A 94 -19.34 -14.65 -8.66
C LEU A 94 -19.49 -13.63 -9.79
N GLU A 95 -20.60 -12.90 -9.85
CA GLU A 95 -20.78 -11.82 -10.85
C GLU A 95 -19.74 -10.70 -10.65
N ILE A 96 -19.46 -10.33 -9.39
CA ILE A 96 -18.43 -9.36 -9.06
C ILE A 96 -17.04 -9.87 -9.45
N ILE A 97 -16.74 -11.14 -9.21
CA ILE A 97 -15.47 -11.76 -9.59
C ILE A 97 -15.28 -11.76 -11.11
N GLU A 98 -16.32 -12.09 -11.88
CA GLU A 98 -16.26 -12.05 -13.35
C GLU A 98 -15.97 -10.63 -13.87
N GLN A 99 -16.54 -9.61 -13.24
CA GLN A 99 -16.43 -8.23 -13.69
C GLN A 99 -15.11 -7.56 -13.26
N TYR A 100 -14.66 -7.79 -12.03
CA TYR A 100 -13.55 -7.05 -11.40
C TYR A 100 -12.34 -7.91 -11.04
N GLY A 101 -12.50 -9.22 -10.98
CA GLY A 101 -11.49 -10.17 -10.52
C GLY A 101 -11.56 -10.47 -9.03
N THR A 102 -11.11 -11.67 -8.66
CA THR A 102 -11.17 -12.20 -7.28
C THR A 102 -10.39 -11.32 -6.30
N ASP A 103 -9.19 -10.90 -6.66
CA ASP A 103 -8.32 -10.07 -5.80
C ASP A 103 -8.94 -8.71 -5.50
N ALA A 104 -9.65 -8.11 -6.46
CA ALA A 104 -10.34 -6.84 -6.27
C ALA A 104 -11.48 -6.96 -5.24
N LEU A 105 -12.27 -8.04 -5.31
CA LEU A 105 -13.32 -8.31 -4.33
C LEU A 105 -12.72 -8.53 -2.93
N ARG A 106 -11.70 -9.39 -2.83
CA ARG A 106 -11.02 -9.68 -1.55
C ARG A 106 -10.45 -8.41 -0.91
N PHE A 107 -9.77 -7.59 -1.70
CA PHE A 107 -9.24 -6.29 -1.28
C PHE A 107 -10.34 -5.39 -0.71
N SER A 108 -11.47 -5.27 -1.41
CA SER A 108 -12.59 -4.39 -1.03
C SER A 108 -13.26 -4.80 0.29
N LEU A 109 -13.28 -6.10 0.60
CA LEU A 109 -13.89 -6.63 1.83
C LEU A 109 -13.04 -6.38 3.08
N ILE A 110 -11.75 -6.13 2.92
CA ILE A 110 -10.82 -5.87 4.04
C ILE A 110 -10.54 -4.37 4.19
N THR A 111 -10.45 -3.64 3.06
CA THR A 111 -10.06 -2.22 3.07
C THR A 111 -11.04 -1.36 3.87
N GLY A 112 -10.49 -0.61 4.85
CA GLY A 112 -11.25 0.34 5.67
C GLY A 112 -12.23 -0.35 6.62
N ASN A 113 -12.05 -1.63 6.90
CA ASN A 113 -12.85 -2.38 7.85
C ASN A 113 -12.07 -2.58 9.16
N SER A 114 -12.78 -2.50 10.28
CA SER A 114 -12.28 -2.81 11.62
C SER A 114 -13.04 -4.01 12.18
N PRO A 115 -12.40 -4.84 13.02
CA PRO A 115 -13.08 -5.98 13.64
C PRO A 115 -14.41 -5.59 14.28
N GLY A 116 -15.43 -6.42 14.11
CA GLY A 116 -16.77 -6.21 14.69
C GLY A 116 -17.66 -5.18 14.01
N ASN A 117 -17.16 -4.39 13.07
CA ASN A 117 -17.95 -3.38 12.37
C ASN A 117 -18.54 -3.90 11.05
N ASP A 118 -19.79 -3.51 10.79
CA ASP A 118 -20.45 -3.82 9.53
C ASP A 118 -19.81 -3.08 8.35
N LEU A 119 -19.67 -3.77 7.24
CA LEU A 119 -19.16 -3.23 5.98
C LEU A 119 -20.31 -2.92 5.02
N ARG A 120 -20.36 -1.70 4.49
CA ARG A 120 -21.21 -1.39 3.34
C ARG A 120 -20.50 -1.81 2.07
N PHE A 121 -21.10 -2.73 1.34
CA PHE A 121 -20.62 -3.13 0.03
C PHE A 121 -20.78 -1.97 -0.96
N SER A 122 -19.78 -1.72 -1.77
CA SER A 122 -19.82 -0.73 -2.84
C SER A 122 -18.96 -1.21 -4.01
N GLU A 123 -19.51 -1.21 -5.21
CA GLU A 123 -18.78 -1.55 -6.42
C GLU A 123 -17.59 -0.59 -6.65
N THR A 124 -17.71 0.68 -6.27
CA THR A 124 -16.61 1.65 -6.33
C THR A 124 -15.39 1.20 -5.53
N LYS A 125 -15.60 0.56 -4.36
CA LYS A 125 -14.47 -0.01 -3.58
C LYS A 125 -13.84 -1.20 -4.28
N VAL A 126 -14.64 -2.04 -4.95
CA VAL A 126 -14.12 -3.16 -5.73
C VAL A 126 -13.32 -2.65 -6.93
N GLU A 127 -13.82 -1.63 -7.61
CA GLU A 127 -13.12 -0.96 -8.71
C GLU A 127 -11.77 -0.36 -8.25
N ALA A 128 -11.72 0.25 -7.06
CA ALA A 128 -10.47 0.73 -6.48
C ALA A 128 -9.46 -0.43 -6.28
N GLY A 129 -9.92 -1.60 -5.81
CA GLY A 129 -9.10 -2.81 -5.70
C GLY A 129 -8.55 -3.27 -7.05
N ARG A 130 -9.39 -3.28 -8.11
CA ARG A 130 -8.96 -3.58 -9.48
C ARG A 130 -7.92 -2.58 -9.99
N ASN A 131 -8.13 -1.30 -9.74
CA ASN A 131 -7.19 -0.26 -10.16
C ASN A 131 -5.84 -0.38 -9.41
N PHE A 132 -5.87 -0.79 -8.15
CA PHE A 132 -4.65 -1.11 -7.41
C PHE A 132 -3.91 -2.30 -8.01
N ALA A 133 -4.60 -3.41 -8.30
CA ALA A 133 -4.02 -4.56 -8.99
C ALA A 133 -3.38 -4.14 -10.33
N ASN A 134 -4.08 -3.35 -11.14
CA ASN A 134 -3.57 -2.85 -12.41
C ASN A 134 -2.31 -1.97 -12.24
N LYS A 135 -2.26 -1.13 -11.20
CA LYS A 135 -1.09 -0.29 -10.92
C LYS A 135 0.13 -1.16 -10.58
N ILE A 136 -0.04 -2.15 -9.69
CA ILE A 136 1.03 -3.10 -9.34
C ILE A 136 1.50 -3.87 -10.56
N TRP A 137 0.58 -4.36 -11.38
CA TRP A 137 0.90 -5.09 -12.62
C TRP A 137 1.73 -4.26 -13.59
N ASN A 138 1.33 -3.01 -13.82
CA ASN A 138 2.07 -2.11 -14.70
C ASN A 138 3.46 -1.75 -14.14
N ALA A 139 3.58 -1.56 -12.82
CA ALA A 139 4.86 -1.36 -12.17
C ALA A 139 5.77 -2.59 -12.33
N THR A 140 5.22 -3.79 -12.13
CA THR A 140 5.93 -5.05 -12.34
C THR A 140 6.41 -5.19 -13.80
N ARG A 141 5.54 -4.95 -14.77
CA ARG A 141 5.93 -4.96 -16.18
C ARG A 141 7.10 -4.01 -16.47
N PHE A 142 7.05 -2.81 -15.89
CA PHE A 142 8.16 -1.86 -16.01
C PHE A 142 9.46 -2.43 -15.42
N VAL A 143 9.43 -3.06 -14.26
CA VAL A 143 10.60 -3.69 -13.63
C VAL A 143 11.15 -4.82 -14.53
N LEU A 144 10.28 -5.74 -14.96
CA LEU A 144 10.67 -6.90 -15.78
C LEU A 144 11.24 -6.49 -17.16
N MET A 145 10.71 -5.45 -17.78
CA MET A 145 11.23 -4.91 -19.07
C MET A 145 12.64 -4.34 -18.94
N ASN A 146 13.09 -4.00 -17.74
CA ASN A 146 14.43 -3.52 -17.47
C ASN A 146 15.39 -4.61 -17.00
N PHE A 147 14.91 -5.83 -16.73
CA PHE A 147 15.80 -6.95 -16.46
C PHE A 147 16.54 -7.39 -17.73
N ASP A 148 17.74 -7.88 -17.55
CA ASP A 148 18.46 -8.66 -18.56
C ASP A 148 17.85 -10.08 -18.55
N GLU A 149 18.10 -10.89 -19.57
CA GLU A 149 17.50 -12.23 -19.71
C GLU A 149 17.67 -13.13 -18.47
N GLN A 150 18.77 -12.98 -17.76
CA GLN A 150 19.05 -13.67 -16.49
C GLN A 150 19.74 -12.70 -15.53
N PRO A 151 18.98 -11.94 -14.73
CA PRO A 151 19.57 -11.02 -13.77
C PRO A 151 20.31 -11.80 -12.67
N ASP A 152 21.60 -11.53 -12.53
CA ASP A 152 22.45 -12.09 -11.47
C ASP A 152 22.74 -11.03 -10.42
N PHE A 153 22.30 -11.25 -9.20
CA PHE A 153 22.44 -10.36 -8.06
C PHE A 153 23.43 -10.87 -7.00
N SER A 154 24.26 -11.87 -7.31
CA SER A 154 25.15 -12.53 -6.35
C SER A 154 26.25 -11.63 -5.79
N ASP A 155 26.67 -10.59 -6.52
CA ASP A 155 27.78 -9.69 -6.20
C ASP A 155 27.32 -8.25 -5.85
N ILE A 156 26.10 -8.09 -5.34
CA ILE A 156 25.60 -6.77 -4.92
C ILE A 156 26.36 -6.27 -3.68
N ASP A 157 26.98 -5.09 -3.85
CA ASP A 157 27.58 -4.37 -2.73
C ASP A 157 26.66 -3.27 -2.22
N VAL A 158 26.15 -3.45 -1.01
CA VAL A 158 25.26 -2.50 -0.34
C VAL A 158 25.88 -1.11 -0.11
N ALA A 159 27.22 -1.03 -0.09
CA ALA A 159 27.92 0.27 0.01
C ALA A 159 27.70 1.14 -1.24
N ASN A 160 27.33 0.51 -2.35
CA ASN A 160 27.04 1.18 -3.61
C ASN A 160 25.62 1.74 -3.71
N PHE A 161 24.73 1.47 -2.76
CA PHE A 161 23.38 2.03 -2.78
C PHE A 161 23.40 3.56 -2.64
N GLU A 162 22.64 4.22 -3.48
CA GLU A 162 22.42 5.66 -3.41
C GLU A 162 21.16 5.98 -2.57
N ASN A 163 20.86 7.24 -2.37
CA ASN A 163 19.80 7.65 -1.47
C ASN A 163 18.41 7.07 -1.81
N PRO A 164 17.98 6.94 -3.07
CA PRO A 164 16.69 6.31 -3.38
C PRO A 164 16.61 4.84 -2.96
N GLU A 165 17.69 4.05 -3.20
CA GLU A 165 17.75 2.64 -2.80
C GLU A 165 17.72 2.50 -1.27
N LYS A 166 18.49 3.32 -0.57
CA LYS A 166 18.53 3.33 0.90
C LYS A 166 17.18 3.72 1.50
N TRP A 167 16.55 4.72 0.92
CA TRP A 167 15.23 5.19 1.34
C TRP A 167 14.17 4.10 1.22
N ILE A 168 14.00 3.49 0.03
CA ILE A 168 12.94 2.51 -0.17
C ILE A 168 13.17 1.22 0.65
N LEU A 169 14.40 0.82 0.87
CA LEU A 169 14.74 -0.33 1.72
C LEU A 169 14.41 -0.05 3.20
N THR A 170 14.66 1.15 3.69
CA THR A 170 14.25 1.57 5.04
C THR A 170 12.73 1.59 5.16
N ARG A 171 12.01 2.13 4.17
CA ARG A 171 10.55 2.12 4.11
C ARG A 171 9.99 0.71 4.08
N LEU A 172 10.57 -0.18 3.30
CA LEU A 172 10.19 -1.59 3.28
C LEU A 172 10.34 -2.24 4.66
N ASN A 173 11.45 -2.01 5.36
CA ASN A 173 11.64 -2.52 6.71
C ASN A 173 10.56 -2.03 7.68
N ASN A 174 10.19 -0.76 7.60
CA ASN A 174 9.11 -0.19 8.43
C ASN A 174 7.77 -0.87 8.12
N VAL A 175 7.43 -1.00 6.85
CA VAL A 175 6.18 -1.65 6.42
C VAL A 175 6.15 -3.13 6.82
N ILE A 176 7.26 -3.88 6.68
CA ILE A 176 7.33 -5.27 7.16
C ILE A 176 7.02 -5.34 8.67
N SER A 177 7.60 -4.46 9.47
CA SER A 177 7.35 -4.42 10.91
C SER A 177 5.90 -4.07 11.24
N GLU A 178 5.38 -2.97 10.66
CA GLU A 178 4.03 -2.50 10.91
C GLU A 178 2.96 -3.49 10.45
N VAL A 179 3.13 -4.08 9.27
CA VAL A 179 2.19 -5.08 8.73
C VAL A 179 2.19 -6.32 9.60
N THR A 180 3.37 -6.83 9.98
CA THR A 180 3.47 -8.02 10.85
C THR A 180 2.79 -7.77 12.19
N GLU A 181 3.06 -6.65 12.84
CA GLU A 181 2.44 -6.28 14.11
C GLU A 181 0.91 -6.17 14.01
N ASN A 182 0.39 -5.55 12.95
CA ASN A 182 -1.05 -5.40 12.75
C ASN A 182 -1.71 -6.76 12.40
N MET A 183 -1.05 -7.62 11.64
CA MET A 183 -1.54 -8.98 11.37
C MET A 183 -1.64 -9.81 12.64
N GLU A 184 -0.63 -9.75 13.53
CA GLU A 184 -0.63 -10.43 14.84
C GLU A 184 -1.75 -9.92 15.76
N LYS A 185 -2.15 -8.65 15.63
CA LYS A 185 -3.27 -8.05 16.36
C LYS A 185 -4.63 -8.24 15.69
N PHE A 186 -4.70 -8.93 14.56
CA PHE A 186 -5.90 -9.08 13.71
C PHE A 186 -6.44 -7.74 13.16
N GLU A 187 -5.64 -6.70 13.11
CA GLU A 187 -5.96 -5.40 12.50
C GLU A 187 -5.73 -5.44 10.98
N LEU A 188 -6.43 -6.37 10.30
CA LEU A 188 -6.19 -6.70 8.88
C LEU A 188 -6.39 -5.51 7.95
N GLY A 189 -7.37 -4.65 8.26
CA GLY A 189 -7.64 -3.43 7.48
C GLY A 189 -6.48 -2.43 7.55
N ILE A 190 -5.85 -2.29 8.72
CA ILE A 190 -4.68 -1.42 8.91
C ILE A 190 -3.46 -2.02 8.20
N ALA A 191 -3.22 -3.32 8.36
CA ALA A 191 -2.14 -4.01 7.66
C ALA A 191 -2.23 -3.81 6.14
N LEU A 192 -3.41 -4.03 5.55
CA LEU A 192 -3.63 -3.82 4.12
C LEU A 192 -3.43 -2.37 3.68
N GLN A 193 -3.87 -1.40 4.49
CA GLN A 193 -3.68 0.03 4.22
C GLN A 193 -2.19 0.40 4.16
N LYS A 194 -1.36 -0.12 5.09
CA LYS A 194 0.09 0.09 5.08
C LYS A 194 0.76 -0.46 3.82
N ILE A 195 0.34 -1.66 3.38
CA ILE A 195 0.84 -2.25 2.12
C ILE A 195 0.41 -1.39 0.93
N TYR A 196 -0.84 -0.93 0.91
CA TYR A 196 -1.38 -0.08 -0.15
C TYR A 196 -0.59 1.22 -0.29
N GLU A 197 -0.42 1.98 0.82
CA GLU A 197 0.33 3.24 0.85
C GLU A 197 1.77 3.04 0.38
N PHE A 198 2.45 2.03 0.89
CA PHE A 198 3.81 1.70 0.46
C PHE A 198 3.89 1.40 -1.05
N MET A 199 3.02 0.54 -1.56
CA MET A 199 3.05 0.15 -2.97
C MET A 199 2.62 1.27 -3.89
N TRP A 200 1.53 1.98 -3.54
CA TRP A 200 0.97 3.02 -4.39
C TRP A 200 1.84 4.26 -4.41
N ASP A 201 2.10 4.83 -3.24
CA ASP A 201 2.76 6.12 -3.11
C ASP A 201 4.28 5.99 -3.16
N GLU A 202 4.88 5.12 -2.32
CA GLU A 202 6.32 5.09 -2.16
C GLU A 202 7.02 4.30 -3.27
N PHE A 203 6.57 3.08 -3.58
CA PHE A 203 7.21 2.26 -4.60
C PHE A 203 6.88 2.74 -6.03
N CYS A 204 5.58 2.85 -6.37
CA CYS A 204 5.17 3.18 -7.74
C CYS A 204 5.38 4.65 -8.09
N ASP A 205 4.94 5.59 -7.23
CA ASP A 205 4.94 7.01 -7.57
C ASP A 205 6.30 7.67 -7.31
N TRP A 206 7.10 7.14 -6.38
CA TRP A 206 8.39 7.72 -6.07
C TRP A 206 9.58 6.86 -6.48
N TYR A 207 9.73 5.66 -5.92
CA TYR A 207 10.96 4.91 -6.12
C TYR A 207 11.23 4.60 -7.60
N ILE A 208 10.22 4.12 -8.31
CA ILE A 208 10.33 3.87 -9.75
C ILE A 208 10.79 5.14 -10.50
N GLU A 209 10.16 6.30 -10.23
CA GLU A 209 10.52 7.56 -10.90
C GLU A 209 11.94 8.04 -10.57
N LEU A 210 12.37 7.86 -9.32
CA LEU A 210 13.72 8.21 -8.88
C LEU A 210 14.80 7.39 -9.59
N VAL A 211 14.54 6.09 -9.85
CA VAL A 211 15.55 5.20 -10.46
C VAL A 211 15.48 5.08 -11.99
N LYS A 212 14.40 5.53 -12.62
CA LYS A 212 14.27 5.52 -14.10
C LYS A 212 15.52 6.00 -14.85
N PRO A 213 16.23 7.09 -14.46
CA PRO A 213 17.44 7.53 -15.15
C PRO A 213 18.53 6.47 -15.19
N LYS A 214 18.71 5.76 -14.07
CA LYS A 214 19.70 4.70 -13.95
C LYS A 214 19.36 3.49 -14.83
N LEU A 215 18.05 3.20 -14.95
CA LEU A 215 17.54 2.07 -15.71
C LEU A 215 17.65 2.28 -17.23
N TYR A 216 17.38 3.50 -17.71
CA TYR A 216 17.42 3.83 -19.13
C TYR A 216 18.85 3.92 -19.67
N ASP A 217 19.82 4.24 -18.83
CA ASP A 217 21.25 4.20 -19.19
C ASP A 217 21.84 2.82 -18.89
N LYS A 218 21.91 1.97 -19.93
CA LYS A 218 22.44 0.62 -19.80
C LYS A 218 23.91 0.57 -19.38
N GLN A 219 24.66 1.67 -19.52
CA GLN A 219 26.05 1.78 -19.10
C GLN A 219 26.20 2.33 -17.68
N ASN A 220 25.11 2.71 -17.04
CA ASN A 220 25.14 3.24 -15.69
C ASN A 220 25.64 2.18 -14.70
N ARG A 221 26.72 2.49 -14.00
CA ARG A 221 27.36 1.58 -13.04
C ARG A 221 26.47 1.21 -11.85
N LYS A 222 25.44 2.00 -11.56
CA LYS A 222 24.48 1.78 -10.46
C LYS A 222 23.16 1.14 -10.92
N ARG A 223 23.08 0.72 -12.19
CA ARG A 223 21.87 0.10 -12.74
C ARG A 223 21.59 -1.25 -12.07
N LYS A 224 22.63 -2.03 -11.82
CA LYS A 224 22.51 -3.38 -11.21
C LYS A 224 21.96 -3.29 -9.79
N GLU A 225 22.47 -2.36 -8.99
CA GLU A 225 21.96 -2.09 -7.63
C GLU A 225 20.52 -1.63 -7.62
N ALA A 226 20.14 -0.74 -8.55
CA ALA A 226 18.76 -0.30 -8.67
C ALA A 226 17.81 -1.45 -9.07
N LEU A 227 18.20 -2.32 -9.99
CA LEU A 227 17.42 -3.50 -10.39
C LEU A 227 17.30 -4.51 -9.24
N TYR A 228 18.38 -4.74 -8.49
CA TYR A 228 18.33 -5.57 -7.29
C TYR A 228 17.32 -5.05 -6.27
N VAL A 229 17.37 -3.75 -5.96
CA VAL A 229 16.47 -3.17 -4.96
C VAL A 229 15.03 -3.16 -5.44
N LEU A 230 14.78 -2.96 -6.75
CA LEU A 230 13.44 -3.12 -7.34
C LEU A 230 12.92 -4.54 -7.15
N ASN A 231 13.73 -5.56 -7.50
CA ASN A 231 13.37 -6.97 -7.35
C ASN A 231 13.11 -7.34 -5.88
N TYR A 232 14.04 -6.98 -4.99
CA TYR A 232 13.96 -7.28 -3.56
C TYR A 232 12.74 -6.63 -2.93
N THR A 233 12.49 -5.36 -3.22
CA THR A 233 11.35 -4.60 -2.68
C THR A 233 10.03 -5.18 -3.17
N LEU A 234 9.90 -5.42 -4.47
CA LEU A 234 8.69 -5.96 -5.07
C LEU A 234 8.40 -7.37 -4.57
N SER A 235 9.41 -8.25 -4.50
CA SER A 235 9.26 -9.62 -3.97
C SER A 235 8.72 -9.61 -2.54
N ASN A 236 9.31 -8.82 -1.64
CA ASN A 236 8.85 -8.75 -0.25
C ASN A 236 7.46 -8.09 -0.12
N ALA A 237 7.18 -7.07 -0.92
CA ALA A 237 5.85 -6.45 -0.94
C ALA A 237 4.77 -7.41 -1.43
N MET A 238 5.06 -8.26 -2.43
CA MET A 238 4.14 -9.30 -2.87
C MET A 238 3.87 -10.34 -1.77
N LYS A 239 4.88 -10.72 -1.01
CA LYS A 239 4.72 -11.63 0.14
C LYS A 239 3.80 -11.04 1.21
N LEU A 240 3.96 -9.74 1.53
CA LEU A 240 3.07 -9.04 2.48
C LEU A 240 1.63 -8.94 1.96
N LEU A 241 1.45 -8.72 0.67
CA LEU A 241 0.14 -8.56 0.04
C LEU A 241 -0.58 -9.89 -0.23
N HIS A 242 0.15 -11.00 -0.33
CA HIS A 242 -0.37 -12.29 -0.75
C HIS A 242 -1.58 -12.79 0.05
N PRO A 243 -1.66 -12.66 1.38
CA PRO A 243 -2.84 -13.06 2.15
C PRO A 243 -4.14 -12.35 1.71
N PHE A 244 -4.03 -11.17 1.14
CA PHE A 244 -5.15 -10.33 0.71
C PHE A 244 -5.50 -10.52 -0.77
N MET A 245 -4.48 -10.56 -1.64
CA MET A 245 -4.61 -10.61 -3.11
C MET A 245 -3.75 -11.76 -3.69
N PRO A 246 -4.15 -13.03 -3.46
CA PRO A 246 -3.28 -14.18 -3.72
C PRO A 246 -2.97 -14.43 -5.19
N TYR A 247 -3.87 -14.09 -6.12
CA TYR A 247 -3.69 -14.47 -7.53
C TYR A 247 -2.66 -13.58 -8.22
N ILE A 248 -2.80 -12.26 -8.14
CA ILE A 248 -1.86 -11.34 -8.78
C ILE A 248 -0.47 -11.41 -8.15
N THR A 249 -0.41 -11.61 -6.84
CA THR A 249 0.89 -11.67 -6.13
C THR A 249 1.67 -12.93 -6.46
N GLU A 250 1.01 -14.09 -6.62
CA GLU A 250 1.65 -15.32 -7.10
C GLU A 250 2.22 -15.13 -8.51
N GLU A 251 1.43 -14.61 -9.45
CA GLU A 251 1.84 -14.40 -10.83
C GLU A 251 3.04 -13.46 -10.94
N ILE A 252 3.02 -12.36 -10.18
CA ILE A 252 4.13 -11.43 -10.12
C ILE A 252 5.36 -12.09 -9.50
N TYR A 253 5.19 -12.75 -8.37
CA TYR A 253 6.31 -13.34 -7.63
C TYR A 253 7.07 -14.37 -8.46
N GLN A 254 6.35 -15.25 -9.18
CA GLN A 254 6.98 -16.25 -10.06
C GLN A 254 7.75 -15.65 -11.25
N SER A 255 7.43 -14.40 -11.61
CA SER A 255 8.11 -13.68 -12.69
C SER A 255 9.38 -12.95 -12.23
N LEU A 256 9.63 -12.86 -10.91
CA LEU A 256 10.78 -12.15 -10.35
C LEU A 256 12.03 -13.06 -10.29
N ALA A 257 13.19 -12.42 -10.23
CA ALA A 257 14.46 -13.13 -10.02
C ALA A 257 14.52 -13.72 -8.60
N ASP A 258 15.20 -14.87 -8.49
CA ASP A 258 15.41 -15.58 -7.22
C ASP A 258 14.12 -15.96 -6.47
N SER A 259 13.01 -16.15 -7.20
CA SER A 259 11.76 -16.62 -6.61
C SER A 259 11.76 -18.12 -6.38
N ASP A 260 11.12 -18.54 -5.28
CA ASP A 260 10.76 -19.95 -5.05
C ASP A 260 9.71 -20.42 -6.07
N LYS A 261 9.38 -21.71 -6.06
CA LYS A 261 8.36 -22.27 -6.95
C LYS A 261 6.97 -21.65 -6.76
N SER A 262 6.64 -21.26 -5.53
CA SER A 262 5.40 -20.59 -5.19
C SER A 262 5.61 -19.65 -4.01
N ILE A 263 4.94 -18.50 -4.03
CA ILE A 263 4.93 -17.57 -2.90
C ILE A 263 4.33 -18.19 -1.62
N MET A 264 3.42 -19.17 -1.79
CA MET A 264 2.76 -19.90 -0.70
C MET A 264 3.72 -20.64 0.23
N ILE A 265 4.86 -21.09 -0.30
CA ILE A 265 5.88 -21.83 0.48
C ILE A 265 7.08 -20.95 0.85
N SER A 266 7.04 -19.67 0.52
CA SER A 266 8.10 -18.72 0.86
C SER A 266 7.98 -18.25 2.31
N ASP A 267 9.12 -17.90 2.91
CA ASP A 267 9.12 -17.29 4.24
C ASP A 267 8.43 -15.93 4.26
N TRP A 268 7.74 -15.65 5.37
CA TRP A 268 7.22 -14.31 5.67
C TRP A 268 8.37 -13.30 5.75
N PRO A 269 8.22 -12.10 5.17
CA PRO A 269 9.27 -11.08 5.18
C PRO A 269 9.71 -10.71 6.60
N LYS A 270 10.99 -10.56 6.79
CA LYS A 270 11.60 -10.13 8.07
C LYS A 270 12.38 -8.84 7.88
N VAL A 271 12.35 -7.99 8.91
CA VAL A 271 13.15 -6.77 8.95
C VAL A 271 14.63 -7.11 8.79
N ASN A 272 15.27 -6.51 7.80
CA ASN A 272 16.70 -6.68 7.56
C ASN A 272 17.47 -5.48 8.11
N LYS A 273 18.12 -5.66 9.25
CA LYS A 273 18.88 -4.60 9.93
C LYS A 273 20.03 -4.00 9.10
N LYS A 274 20.49 -4.71 8.06
CA LYS A 274 21.51 -4.18 7.12
C LYS A 274 20.97 -3.07 6.22
N TYR A 275 19.65 -2.96 6.11
CA TYR A 275 18.93 -1.98 5.29
C TYR A 275 18.22 -0.91 6.14
N ASP A 276 18.76 -0.61 7.30
CA ASP A 276 18.33 0.53 8.11
C ASP A 276 19.22 1.74 7.80
N TYR A 277 18.64 2.69 7.06
CA TYR A 277 19.27 3.94 6.66
C TYR A 277 18.36 5.13 7.05
N SER A 278 17.92 5.16 8.30
CA SER A 278 16.90 6.09 8.80
C SER A 278 17.25 7.57 8.55
N GLU A 279 18.53 7.95 8.69
CA GLU A 279 19.01 9.29 8.41
C GLU A 279 18.82 9.68 6.93
N CYS A 280 19.22 8.77 6.02
CA CYS A 280 19.03 8.95 4.59
C CYS A 280 17.54 8.97 4.19
N ALA A 281 16.70 8.20 4.87
CA ALA A 281 15.26 8.19 4.62
C ALA A 281 14.66 9.57 4.96
N THR A 282 15.04 10.16 6.09
CA THR A 282 14.63 11.53 6.48
C THR A 282 15.07 12.58 5.44
N ASP A 283 16.29 12.47 4.93
CA ASP A 283 16.78 13.37 3.88
C ASP A 283 15.97 13.27 2.59
N MET A 284 15.62 12.06 2.19
CA MET A 284 14.78 11.84 1.01
C MET A 284 13.35 12.37 1.22
N ASP A 285 12.80 12.27 2.42
CA ASP A 285 11.49 12.84 2.74
C ASP A 285 11.49 14.37 2.57
N ILE A 286 12.53 15.08 3.03
CA ILE A 286 12.70 16.53 2.80
C ILE A 286 12.66 16.86 1.29
N ILE A 287 13.38 16.10 0.47
CA ILE A 287 13.42 16.28 -0.98
C ILE A 287 12.05 16.03 -1.60
N MET A 288 11.41 14.92 -1.25
CA MET A 288 10.12 14.51 -1.83
C MET A 288 8.99 15.46 -1.43
N ASP A 289 8.93 15.89 -0.18
CA ASP A 289 7.93 16.85 0.31
C ASP A 289 8.12 18.22 -0.35
N SER A 290 9.37 18.63 -0.58
CA SER A 290 9.67 19.82 -1.37
C SER A 290 9.14 19.70 -2.80
N ILE A 291 9.40 18.58 -3.48
CA ILE A 291 8.92 18.33 -4.85
C ILE A 291 7.39 18.31 -4.90
N LYS A 292 6.72 17.64 -3.94
CA LYS A 292 5.25 17.64 -3.84
C LYS A 292 4.72 19.06 -3.70
N SER A 293 5.29 19.83 -2.79
CA SER A 293 4.86 21.21 -2.51
C SER A 293 5.04 22.12 -3.71
N ILE A 294 6.16 22.00 -4.43
CA ILE A 294 6.39 22.73 -5.68
C ILE A 294 5.36 22.35 -6.74
N ARG A 295 5.12 21.05 -6.93
CA ARG A 295 4.12 20.55 -7.90
C ARG A 295 2.72 21.04 -7.58
N ASN A 296 2.31 20.99 -6.30
CA ASN A 296 1.02 21.49 -5.85
C ASN A 296 0.87 22.98 -6.13
N LYS A 297 1.90 23.77 -5.80
CA LYS A 297 1.87 25.22 -6.06
C LYS A 297 1.81 25.56 -7.54
N ARG A 298 2.52 24.80 -8.37
CA ARG A 298 2.44 24.94 -9.84
C ARG A 298 1.05 24.56 -10.38
N ALA A 299 0.43 23.52 -9.83
CA ALA A 299 -0.93 23.12 -10.20
C ALA A 299 -1.99 24.16 -9.80
N GLU A 300 -1.89 24.74 -8.59
CA GLU A 300 -2.75 25.84 -8.14
C GLU A 300 -2.71 27.06 -9.07
N LEU A 301 -1.55 27.31 -9.64
CA LEU A 301 -1.32 28.44 -10.57
C LEU A 301 -1.53 28.06 -12.04
N ASN A 302 -2.01 26.85 -12.33
CA ASN A 302 -2.17 26.32 -13.69
C ASN A 302 -0.92 26.47 -14.58
N VAL A 303 0.28 26.30 -14.00
CA VAL A 303 1.56 26.44 -14.71
C VAL A 303 1.71 25.35 -15.74
N ASP A 304 2.03 25.71 -17.00
CA ASP A 304 2.31 24.73 -18.05
C ASP A 304 3.41 23.74 -17.59
N ALA A 305 3.17 22.46 -17.84
CA ALA A 305 4.11 21.40 -17.47
C ALA A 305 5.51 21.54 -18.11
N LYS A 306 5.63 22.27 -19.23
CA LYS A 306 6.90 22.49 -19.93
C LYS A 306 7.70 23.67 -19.36
N MET A 307 7.05 24.57 -18.61
CA MET A 307 7.74 25.74 -18.04
C MET A 307 8.72 25.30 -16.96
N LYS A 308 9.93 25.81 -17.02
CA LYS A 308 10.97 25.61 -16.01
C LYS A 308 11.23 26.93 -15.27
N ALA A 309 11.31 26.87 -13.94
CA ALA A 309 11.57 28.01 -13.10
C ALA A 309 12.79 27.80 -12.19
N HIS A 310 13.45 28.88 -11.79
CA HIS A 310 14.41 28.81 -10.71
C HIS A 310 13.70 28.52 -9.41
N ILE A 311 14.31 27.66 -8.58
CA ILE A 311 13.78 27.32 -7.26
C ILE A 311 14.82 27.73 -6.22
N PHE A 312 14.39 28.56 -5.28
CA PHE A 312 15.24 29.04 -4.20
C PHE A 312 14.76 28.42 -2.89
N PHE A 313 15.70 27.92 -2.13
CA PHE A 313 15.45 27.37 -0.80
C PHE A 313 16.13 28.24 0.25
N VAL A 314 15.44 28.49 1.33
CA VAL A 314 15.95 29.26 2.46
C VAL A 314 15.75 28.48 3.74
N SER A 315 16.83 28.22 4.46
CA SER A 315 16.84 27.57 5.78
C SER A 315 18.05 28.04 6.58
N ASP A 316 17.89 28.25 7.86
CA ASP A 316 18.98 28.47 8.81
C ASP A 316 19.68 27.16 9.19
N ASP A 317 19.03 26.01 8.98
CA ASP A 317 19.58 24.67 9.21
C ASP A 317 20.59 24.28 8.12
N GLY A 318 21.84 24.03 8.52
CA GLY A 318 22.92 23.60 7.62
C GLY A 318 22.72 22.22 7.04
N HIS A 319 22.08 21.28 7.78
CA HIS A 319 21.77 19.96 7.30
C HIS A 319 20.74 19.99 6.17
N ILE A 320 19.63 20.69 6.36
CA ILE A 320 18.59 20.88 5.33
C ILE A 320 19.19 21.52 4.07
N ARG A 321 20.01 22.55 4.21
CA ARG A 321 20.68 23.17 3.05
C ARG A 321 21.58 22.20 2.29
N ASN A 322 22.28 21.33 2.98
CA ASN A 322 23.15 20.32 2.36
C ASN A 322 22.32 19.24 1.66
N THR A 323 21.28 18.71 2.30
CA THR A 323 20.34 17.74 1.74
C THR A 323 19.73 18.23 0.44
N ILE A 324 19.22 19.48 0.42
CA ILE A 324 18.65 20.09 -0.79
C ILE A 324 19.68 20.21 -1.91
N LYS A 325 20.91 20.63 -1.59
CA LYS A 325 21.98 20.72 -2.60
C LYS A 325 22.33 19.36 -3.20
N GLN A 326 22.42 18.34 -2.37
CA GLN A 326 22.66 16.95 -2.85
C GLN A 326 21.50 16.41 -3.69
N GLY A 327 20.28 16.89 -3.40
CA GLY A 327 19.05 16.52 -4.13
C GLY A 327 18.77 17.33 -5.39
N GLU A 328 19.63 18.27 -5.82
CA GLU A 328 19.38 19.18 -6.95
C GLU A 328 18.87 18.48 -8.21
N GLN A 329 19.47 17.34 -8.55
CA GLN A 329 19.07 16.53 -9.71
C GLN A 329 17.60 16.08 -9.68
N TYR A 330 17.04 15.82 -8.49
CA TYR A 330 15.64 15.43 -8.34
C TYR A 330 14.69 16.60 -8.56
N PHE A 331 15.03 17.80 -8.12
CA PHE A 331 14.25 19.00 -8.39
C PHE A 331 14.25 19.37 -9.88
N ILE A 332 15.39 19.30 -10.55
CA ILE A 332 15.49 19.53 -11.98
C ILE A 332 14.58 18.57 -12.75
N LYS A 333 14.55 17.33 -12.37
CA LYS A 333 13.85 16.28 -13.10
C LYS A 333 12.38 16.16 -12.72
N LEU A 334 12.07 16.22 -11.42
CA LEU A 334 10.75 15.89 -10.89
C LEU A 334 9.91 17.13 -10.54
N ALA A 335 10.54 18.30 -10.38
CA ALA A 335 9.85 19.56 -10.10
C ALA A 335 9.96 20.59 -11.25
N ASN A 336 10.54 20.21 -12.40
CA ASN A 336 10.80 21.10 -13.52
C ASN A 336 11.60 22.35 -13.11
N ALA A 337 12.57 22.18 -12.20
CA ALA A 337 13.50 23.25 -11.87
C ALA A 337 14.40 23.55 -13.07
N LYS A 338 14.63 24.85 -13.33
CA LYS A 338 15.67 25.34 -14.26
C LYS A 338 17.03 25.26 -13.58
N ALA A 339 17.09 25.70 -12.33
CA ALA A 339 18.22 25.61 -11.43
C ALA A 339 17.74 25.70 -9.97
N VAL A 340 18.55 25.23 -9.03
CA VAL A 340 18.27 25.27 -7.59
C VAL A 340 19.34 26.16 -6.92
N ALA A 341 18.91 27.06 -6.05
CA ALA A 341 19.83 27.84 -5.21
C ALA A 341 19.38 27.76 -3.75
N VAL A 342 20.34 27.66 -2.83
CA VAL A 342 20.08 27.45 -1.41
C VAL A 342 20.80 28.51 -0.58
N PHE A 343 20.05 29.21 0.27
CA PHE A 343 20.52 30.32 1.09
C PHE A 343 20.23 30.11 2.58
N ALA A 344 20.93 30.83 3.41
CA ALA A 344 20.65 30.88 4.83
C ALA A 344 19.57 31.92 5.20
N ASP A 345 19.38 32.94 4.35
CA ASP A 345 18.44 34.05 4.52
C ASP A 345 17.78 34.45 3.20
N GLU A 346 16.75 35.34 3.29
CA GLU A 346 15.88 35.71 2.14
C GLU A 346 16.41 36.88 1.31
N TRP A 347 17.51 37.53 1.66
CA TRP A 347 17.95 38.79 1.03
C TRP A 347 18.27 38.67 -0.48
N LYS A 348 18.51 37.44 -0.96
CA LYS A 348 18.75 37.17 -2.40
C LYS A 348 17.51 36.71 -3.17
N ILE A 349 16.36 36.64 -2.52
CA ILE A 349 15.13 36.17 -3.15
C ILE A 349 14.51 37.30 -3.97
N PRO A 350 14.09 37.04 -5.23
CA PRO A 350 13.36 38.02 -6.03
C PRO A 350 12.09 38.51 -5.34
N SER A 351 11.79 39.79 -5.44
CA SER A 351 10.63 40.39 -4.76
C SER A 351 9.28 39.93 -5.30
N ASP A 352 9.23 39.36 -6.52
CA ASP A 352 8.05 38.77 -7.15
C ASP A 352 7.92 37.26 -6.90
N ALA A 353 8.77 36.67 -6.08
CA ALA A 353 8.73 35.23 -5.81
C ALA A 353 7.56 34.84 -4.90
N ILE A 354 6.85 33.85 -5.31
CA ILE A 354 5.86 33.16 -4.46
C ILE A 354 6.56 32.17 -3.52
N SER A 355 6.01 32.00 -2.32
CA SER A 355 6.62 31.14 -1.32
C SER A 355 5.73 29.94 -0.96
N VAL A 356 6.39 28.87 -0.57
CA VAL A 356 5.82 27.69 0.12
C VAL A 356 6.61 27.47 1.39
N ILE A 357 5.93 27.30 2.51
CA ILE A 357 6.55 27.11 3.83
C ILE A 357 6.46 25.65 4.21
N LEU A 358 7.60 25.07 4.57
CA LEU A 358 7.73 23.71 5.08
C LEU A 358 8.43 23.72 6.45
N PRO A 359 8.33 22.67 7.25
CA PRO A 359 9.03 22.61 8.53
C PRO A 359 10.55 22.81 8.38
N GLY A 360 11.08 23.88 8.94
CA GLY A 360 12.51 24.19 8.95
C GLY A 360 13.06 24.92 7.71
N PHE A 361 12.24 25.17 6.66
CA PHE A 361 12.70 25.90 5.46
C PHE A 361 11.54 26.48 4.63
N LYS A 362 11.93 27.37 3.71
CA LYS A 362 10.99 27.98 2.74
C LYS A 362 11.47 27.73 1.32
N ILE A 363 10.52 27.57 0.41
CA ILE A 363 10.75 27.43 -1.03
C ILE A 363 10.19 28.68 -1.71
N PHE A 364 10.95 29.24 -2.65
CA PHE A 364 10.54 30.40 -3.43
C PHE A 364 10.68 30.13 -4.92
N MET A 365 9.72 30.60 -5.70
CA MET A 365 9.71 30.50 -7.16
C MET A 365 9.33 31.85 -7.74
N PRO A 366 10.13 32.49 -8.67
CA PRO A 366 9.78 33.73 -9.31
C PRO A 366 8.47 33.62 -10.08
N PHE A 367 7.49 34.47 -9.79
CA PHE A 367 6.16 34.40 -10.39
C PHE A 367 6.20 34.55 -11.93
N LYS A 368 7.05 35.48 -12.43
CA LYS A 368 7.23 35.71 -13.86
C LYS A 368 7.79 34.52 -14.64
N GLU A 369 8.44 33.56 -13.97
CA GLU A 369 8.94 32.35 -14.60
C GLU A 369 7.89 31.20 -14.59
N LEU A 370 6.81 31.38 -13.84
CA LEU A 370 5.75 30.38 -13.71
C LEU A 370 4.55 30.70 -14.61
N VAL A 371 4.26 31.98 -14.85
CA VAL A 371 3.03 32.39 -15.51
C VAL A 371 3.36 33.49 -16.53
N ASN A 372 2.72 33.42 -17.71
CA ASN A 372 2.67 34.56 -18.58
C ASN A 372 1.69 35.59 -17.99
N VAL A 373 2.25 36.67 -17.43
CA VAL A 373 1.47 37.63 -16.65
C VAL A 373 0.35 38.28 -17.49
N GLU A 374 0.58 38.51 -18.77
CA GLU A 374 -0.42 39.13 -19.68
C GLU A 374 -1.61 38.15 -19.92
N GLU A 375 -1.32 36.89 -20.18
CA GLU A 375 -2.33 35.85 -20.37
C GLU A 375 -3.14 35.58 -19.09
N GLU A 376 -2.48 35.59 -17.93
CA GLU A 376 -3.13 35.37 -16.66
C GLU A 376 -4.03 36.55 -16.25
N ILE A 377 -3.62 37.81 -16.53
CA ILE A 377 -4.47 38.98 -16.34
C ILE A 377 -5.73 38.83 -17.19
N ALA A 378 -5.57 38.54 -18.49
CA ALA A 378 -6.71 38.38 -19.40
C ALA A 378 -7.66 37.21 -18.94
N ARG A 379 -7.11 36.14 -18.40
CA ARG A 379 -7.91 35.02 -17.83
C ARG A 379 -8.71 35.46 -16.62
N LEU A 380 -8.07 36.12 -15.67
CA LEU A 380 -8.68 36.62 -14.43
C LEU A 380 -9.74 37.71 -14.71
N GLU A 381 -9.52 38.59 -15.65
CA GLU A 381 -10.50 39.60 -16.09
C GLU A 381 -11.75 38.89 -16.64
N LYS A 382 -11.59 37.88 -17.48
CA LYS A 382 -12.71 37.10 -18.02
C LYS A 382 -13.48 36.32 -16.95
N GLU A 383 -12.79 35.75 -15.97
CA GLU A 383 -13.41 35.07 -14.82
C GLU A 383 -14.17 36.05 -13.92
N TYR A 384 -13.57 37.25 -13.70
CA TYR A 384 -14.23 38.31 -12.94
C TYR A 384 -15.50 38.81 -13.64
N GLU A 385 -15.46 39.07 -14.96
CA GLU A 385 -16.63 39.44 -15.74
C GLU A 385 -17.74 38.38 -15.68
N LYS A 386 -17.36 37.07 -15.75
CA LYS A 386 -18.30 35.96 -15.62
C LYS A 386 -18.94 35.94 -14.23
N ALA A 387 -18.16 36.04 -13.18
CA ALA A 387 -18.65 36.05 -11.81
C ALA A 387 -19.57 37.27 -11.55
N MET A 388 -19.25 38.42 -12.09
CA MET A 388 -20.10 39.61 -12.00
C MET A 388 -21.42 39.48 -12.80
N SER A 389 -21.43 38.70 -13.87
CA SER A 389 -22.66 38.43 -14.65
C SER A 389 -23.57 37.38 -14.01
N GLU A 390 -23.06 36.58 -13.10
CA GLU A 390 -23.81 35.54 -12.35
C GLU A 390 -24.38 36.09 -11.01
N MET A 391 -23.93 37.26 -10.58
CA MET A 391 -24.48 37.98 -9.41
C MET A 391 -25.67 38.87 -9.79
#